data_07ebf72ca723c4873478c4aa6439e9b2
#
_entry.id   07ebf72ca723c4873478c4aa6439e9b2
#
_cell.length_a   1.000
_cell.length_b   1.000
_cell.length_c   1.000
_cell.angle_alpha   90.00
_cell.angle_beta   90.00
_cell.angle_gamma   90.00
#
_symmetry.space_group_name_H-M   'P 1'
#
loop_
_entity.id
_entity.type
_entity.pdbx_description
1 polymer ?
#
loop_
_entity_poly.entity_id
_entity_poly.type
_entity_poly.pdbx_seq_one_letter_code
_entity_poly.pdbx_strand_id
1 'polypeptide(L)'
;MNRIPVSRSYAMTVAERLRGKLAEKNIPMRQMFVFGSAVRGRTHAWSDIDIAVICDPFLKSRMDEMHACSREGRAIDPRVEVIYLRPDDLNNKYSTIAQEVKRYGVPV
;
A
#
# COMPACT_ATOMS: atom_id res chain seq x y z
N MET A 1 17.36 16.21 -10.98
CA MET A 1 16.06 16.37 -10.30
C MET A 1 16.15 15.82 -8.88
N ASN A 2 15.79 16.63 -7.90
CA ASN A 2 15.83 16.21 -6.51
C ASN A 2 14.59 15.38 -6.16
N ARG A 3 14.80 14.20 -5.60
CA ARG A 3 13.72 13.40 -5.06
C ARG A 3 13.46 13.79 -3.61
N ILE A 4 12.21 13.80 -3.22
CA ILE A 4 11.84 13.96 -1.81
C ILE A 4 12.23 12.66 -1.10
N PRO A 5 13.07 12.74 -0.05
CA PRO A 5 13.36 11.54 0.75
C PRO A 5 12.09 10.91 1.31
N VAL A 6 12.05 9.58 1.32
CA VAL A 6 10.90 8.87 1.87
C VAL A 6 11.03 8.85 3.39
N SER A 7 10.27 9.73 4.05
CA SER A 7 10.10 9.70 5.51
C SER A 7 8.82 8.95 5.83
N ARG A 8 8.67 8.55 7.08
CA ARG A 8 7.41 7.96 7.54
C ARG A 8 6.25 8.94 7.33
N SER A 9 6.45 10.20 7.66
CA SER A 9 5.45 11.25 7.47
C SER A 9 5.04 11.41 6.02
N TYR A 10 6.01 11.44 5.09
CA TYR A 10 5.72 11.52 3.67
C TYR A 10 4.96 10.29 3.17
N ALA A 11 5.40 9.11 3.58
CA ALA A 11 4.72 7.86 3.21
C ALA A 11 3.27 7.84 3.69
N MET A 12 3.00 8.33 4.90
CA MET A 12 1.64 8.43 5.42
C MET A 12 0.80 9.41 4.62
N THR A 13 1.36 10.55 4.22
CA THR A 13 0.67 11.53 3.37
C THR A 13 0.30 10.92 2.01
N VAL A 14 1.23 10.20 1.40
CA VAL A 14 0.99 9.51 0.12
C VAL A 14 -0.12 8.47 0.29
N ALA A 15 -0.08 7.69 1.37
CA ALA A 15 -1.08 6.66 1.65
C ALA A 15 -2.48 7.26 1.83
N GLU A 16 -2.59 8.39 2.52
CA GLU A 16 -3.88 9.07 2.69
C GLU A 16 -4.44 9.55 1.36
N ARG A 17 -3.58 10.05 0.47
CA ARG A 17 -3.99 10.44 -0.88
C ARG A 17 -4.46 9.24 -1.68
N LEU A 18 -3.77 8.11 -1.57
CA LEU A 18 -4.18 6.87 -2.22
C LEU A 18 -5.55 6.42 -1.70
N ARG A 19 -5.76 6.48 -0.41
CA ARG A 19 -7.04 6.14 0.20
C ARG A 19 -8.18 6.94 -0.42
N GLY A 20 -7.98 8.24 -0.58
CA GLY A 20 -8.97 9.11 -1.22
C GLY A 20 -9.24 8.73 -2.67
N LYS A 21 -8.21 8.42 -3.44
CA LYS A 21 -8.35 8.01 -4.83
C LYS A 21 -9.10 6.69 -4.96
N LEU A 22 -8.82 5.72 -4.10
CA LEU A 22 -9.52 4.44 -4.11
C LEU A 22 -11.00 4.62 -3.78
N ALA A 23 -11.32 5.50 -2.83
CA ALA A 23 -12.70 5.82 -2.51
C ALA A 23 -13.42 6.48 -3.70
N GLU A 24 -12.78 7.40 -4.40
CA GLU A 24 -13.34 8.04 -5.61
C GLU A 24 -13.65 7.03 -6.71
N LYS A 25 -12.85 5.97 -6.80
CA LYS A 25 -13.02 4.90 -7.80
C LYS A 25 -13.97 3.80 -7.34
N ASN A 26 -14.58 3.95 -6.17
CA ASN A 26 -15.47 2.95 -5.58
C ASN A 26 -14.79 1.58 -5.38
N ILE A 27 -13.51 1.59 -5.09
CA ILE A 27 -12.76 0.37 -4.78
C ILE A 27 -13.05 0.01 -3.32
N PRO A 28 -13.52 -1.23 -3.04
CA PRO A 28 -14.00 -1.61 -1.70
C PRO A 28 -12.85 -1.92 -0.74
N MET A 29 -12.09 -0.90 -0.38
CA MET A 29 -10.98 -1.01 0.56
C MET A 29 -11.50 -1.03 1.99
N ARG A 30 -11.07 -2.03 2.76
CA ARG A 30 -11.39 -2.16 4.18
C ARG A 30 -10.33 -1.59 5.08
N GLN A 31 -9.06 -1.85 4.76
CA GLN A 31 -7.92 -1.44 5.57
C GLN A 31 -6.77 -1.05 4.67
N MET A 32 -5.91 -0.18 5.19
CA MET A 32 -4.69 0.23 4.51
C MET A 32 -3.58 0.37 5.56
N PHE A 33 -2.38 -0.05 5.20
CA PHE A 33 -1.20 0.03 6.07
C PHE A 33 -0.01 0.53 5.28
N VAL A 34 0.78 1.41 5.87
CA VAL A 34 2.13 1.69 5.39
C VAL A 34 3.05 0.72 6.12
N PHE A 35 3.96 0.07 5.39
CA PHE A 35 4.89 -0.88 5.98
C PHE A 35 6.25 -0.79 5.29
N GLY A 36 7.14 -1.74 5.56
CA GLY A 36 8.45 -1.77 4.96
C GLY A 36 9.40 -0.72 5.53
N SER A 37 10.37 -0.29 4.72
CA SER A 37 11.45 0.56 5.18
C SER A 37 10.98 1.93 5.69
N ALA A 38 9.91 2.48 5.13
CA ALA A 38 9.40 3.80 5.55
C ALA A 38 9.01 3.84 7.02
N VAL A 39 8.43 2.74 7.54
CA VAL A 39 8.01 2.67 8.95
C VAL A 39 9.08 2.10 9.86
N ARG A 40 10.10 1.44 9.28
CA ARG A 40 11.19 0.82 10.04
C ARG A 40 12.42 1.71 10.16
N GLY A 41 12.35 2.95 9.65
CA GLY A 41 13.45 3.92 9.77
C GLY A 41 14.65 3.61 8.87
N ARG A 42 14.49 2.86 7.81
CA ARG A 42 15.57 2.44 6.91
C ARG A 42 15.45 3.09 5.52
N THR A 43 14.92 4.30 5.46
CA THR A 43 14.66 4.95 4.20
C THR A 43 15.84 5.74 3.68
N HIS A 44 15.89 5.89 2.36
CA HIS A 44 16.76 6.80 1.64
C HIS A 44 15.98 7.32 0.41
N ALA A 45 16.58 8.22 -0.36
CA ALA A 45 15.89 8.87 -1.49
C ALA A 45 15.36 7.91 -2.54
N TRP A 46 15.87 6.68 -2.61
CA TRP A 46 15.50 5.67 -3.61
C TRP A 46 14.63 4.56 -3.03
N SER A 47 14.23 4.68 -1.76
CA SER A 47 13.37 3.69 -1.12
C SER A 47 11.99 3.68 -1.75
N ASP A 48 11.38 2.49 -1.84
CA ASP A 48 9.99 2.34 -2.22
C ASP A 48 9.07 2.78 -1.07
N ILE A 49 7.84 3.10 -1.42
CA ILE A 49 6.79 3.39 -0.45
C ILE A 49 5.83 2.21 -0.48
N ASP A 50 5.95 1.32 0.50
CA ASP A 50 5.18 0.09 0.54
C ASP A 50 3.84 0.33 1.23
N ILE A 51 2.76 0.12 0.50
CA ILE A 51 1.39 0.31 1.00
C ILE A 51 0.60 -0.98 0.77
N ALA A 52 0.11 -1.56 1.86
CA ALA A 52 -0.79 -2.70 1.79
C ALA A 52 -2.23 -2.21 1.75
N VAL A 53 -3.00 -2.69 0.78
CA VAL A 53 -4.41 -2.34 0.61
C VAL A 53 -5.20 -3.64 0.73
N ILE A 54 -6.09 -3.70 1.73
CA ILE A 54 -6.94 -4.86 1.96
C ILE A 54 -8.33 -4.56 1.42
N CYS A 55 -8.72 -5.27 0.36
CA CYS A 55 -9.97 -5.02 -0.36
C CYS A 55 -10.81 -6.28 -0.48
N ASP A 56 -12.13 -6.10 -0.49
CA ASP A 56 -13.04 -7.14 -0.94
C ASP A 56 -12.87 -7.34 -2.45
N PRO A 57 -13.16 -8.54 -2.98
CA PRO A 57 -13.14 -8.75 -4.43
C PRO A 57 -14.07 -7.77 -5.15
N PHE A 58 -13.60 -7.15 -6.24
CA PHE A 58 -14.40 -6.16 -6.98
C PHE A 58 -14.25 -6.26 -8.50
N LEU A 59 -13.34 -7.08 -9.00
CA LEU A 59 -13.16 -7.32 -10.43
C LEU A 59 -13.13 -8.83 -10.70
N LYS A 60 -12.93 -9.20 -11.96
CA LYS A 60 -12.95 -10.61 -12.37
C LYS A 60 -11.81 -11.43 -11.79
N SER A 61 -10.65 -10.81 -11.58
CA SER A 61 -9.49 -11.52 -11.08
C SER A 61 -8.71 -10.69 -10.07
N ARG A 62 -7.98 -11.38 -9.20
CA ARG A 62 -7.07 -10.75 -8.23
C ARG A 62 -6.04 -9.87 -8.94
N MET A 63 -5.53 -10.32 -10.09
CA MET A 63 -4.53 -9.56 -10.85
C MET A 63 -5.10 -8.24 -11.37
N ASP A 64 -6.33 -8.24 -11.87
CA ASP A 64 -7.00 -7.03 -12.33
C ASP A 64 -7.20 -6.05 -11.17
N GLU A 65 -7.61 -6.55 -10.02
CA GLU A 65 -7.78 -5.74 -8.81
C GLU A 65 -6.46 -5.12 -8.36
N MET A 66 -5.40 -5.92 -8.34
CA MET A 66 -4.06 -5.45 -8.00
C MET A 66 -3.59 -4.34 -8.94
N HIS A 67 -3.78 -4.53 -10.24
CA HIS A 67 -3.40 -3.52 -11.24
C HIS A 67 -4.18 -2.22 -11.07
N ALA A 68 -5.47 -2.31 -10.76
CA ALA A 68 -6.29 -1.13 -10.52
C ALA A 68 -5.76 -0.32 -9.33
N CYS A 69 -5.46 -0.97 -8.22
CA CYS A 69 -4.93 -0.29 -7.03
C CYS A 69 -3.52 0.27 -7.28
N SER A 70 -2.65 -0.49 -7.94
CA SER A 70 -1.28 -0.08 -8.23
C SER A 70 -1.23 1.15 -9.14
N ARG A 71 -2.12 1.22 -10.11
CA ARG A 71 -2.20 2.35 -11.03
C ARG A 71 -2.49 3.64 -10.28
N GLU A 72 -3.43 3.60 -9.33
CA GLU A 72 -3.76 4.78 -8.54
C GLU A 72 -2.59 5.22 -7.66
N GLY A 73 -1.88 4.26 -7.07
CA GLY A 73 -0.71 4.56 -6.24
C GLY A 73 0.42 5.21 -7.03
N ARG A 74 0.75 4.65 -8.16
CA ARG A 74 1.83 5.17 -9.01
C ARG A 74 1.53 6.54 -9.61
N ALA A 75 0.26 6.87 -9.77
CA ALA A 75 -0.14 8.20 -10.22
C ALA A 75 0.18 9.28 -9.18
N ILE A 76 0.28 8.91 -7.90
CA ILE A 76 0.63 9.84 -6.82
C ILE A 76 2.15 9.99 -6.72
N ASP A 77 2.85 8.87 -6.67
CA ASP A 77 4.32 8.83 -6.59
C ASP A 77 4.79 7.52 -7.24
N PRO A 78 5.72 7.57 -8.22
CA PRO A 78 6.18 6.37 -8.91
C PRO A 78 6.91 5.36 -8.03
N ARG A 79 7.30 5.76 -6.81
CA ARG A 79 7.93 4.85 -5.83
C ARG A 79 6.91 4.03 -5.04
N VAL A 80 5.62 4.32 -5.19
CA VAL A 80 4.58 3.56 -4.48
C VAL A 80 4.54 2.14 -5.02
N GLU A 81 4.66 1.18 -4.11
CA GLU A 81 4.46 -0.23 -4.38
C GLU A 81 3.23 -0.68 -3.59
N VAL A 82 2.15 -0.96 -4.31
CA VAL A 82 0.91 -1.40 -3.68
C VAL A 82 0.92 -2.91 -3.57
N ILE A 83 0.74 -3.40 -2.35
CA ILE A 83 0.52 -4.82 -2.08
C ILE A 83 -0.98 -4.99 -1.88
N TYR A 84 -1.62 -5.63 -2.84
CA TYR A 84 -3.04 -5.92 -2.79
C TYR A 84 -3.28 -7.22 -2.03
N LEU A 85 -4.13 -7.15 -1.02
CA LEU A 85 -4.52 -8.31 -0.23
C LEU A 85 -6.05 -8.34 -0.08
N ARG A 86 -6.60 -9.54 -0.04
CA ARG A 86 -7.97 -9.76 0.39
C ARG A 86 -7.98 -10.03 1.89
N PRO A 87 -9.12 -9.88 2.57
CA PRO A 87 -9.16 -10.11 4.02
C PRO A 87 -8.60 -11.48 4.44
N ASP A 88 -8.88 -12.53 3.69
CA ASP A 88 -8.36 -13.87 3.99
C ASP A 88 -6.85 -13.96 3.82
N ASP A 89 -6.27 -13.20 2.90
CA ASP A 89 -4.83 -13.19 2.69
C ASP A 89 -4.09 -12.63 3.90
N LEU A 90 -4.67 -11.62 4.54
CA LEU A 90 -4.07 -10.99 5.71
C LEU A 90 -3.94 -12.00 6.87
N ASN A 91 -4.84 -12.96 6.94
CA ASN A 91 -4.85 -13.97 8.00
C ASN A 91 -4.06 -15.24 7.63
N ASN A 92 -3.43 -15.26 6.46
CA ASN A 92 -2.66 -16.41 6.01
C ASN A 92 -1.30 -16.46 6.72
N LYS A 93 -1.15 -17.39 7.65
CA LYS A 93 0.07 -17.54 8.45
C LYS A 93 1.31 -17.95 7.63
N TYR A 94 1.13 -18.42 6.42
CA TYR A 94 2.23 -18.79 5.52
C TYR A 94 2.68 -17.65 4.61
N SER A 95 1.97 -16.54 4.60
CA SER A 95 2.34 -15.38 3.79
C SER A 95 3.33 -14.51 4.55
N THR A 96 4.56 -14.38 4.05
CA THR A 96 5.57 -13.51 4.65
C THR A 96 5.16 -12.05 4.58
N ILE A 97 4.53 -11.63 3.47
CA ILE A 97 4.04 -10.26 3.30
C ILE A 97 2.94 -9.96 4.33
N ALA A 98 1.96 -10.86 4.49
CA ALA A 98 0.89 -10.67 5.46
C ALA A 98 1.45 -10.57 6.88
N GLN A 99 2.42 -11.40 7.23
CA GLN A 99 3.06 -11.34 8.53
C GLN A 99 3.81 -10.02 8.77
N GLU A 100 4.50 -9.53 7.75
CA GLU A 100 5.19 -8.24 7.83
C GLU A 100 4.20 -7.09 8.04
N VAL A 101 3.12 -7.07 7.28
CA VAL A 101 2.07 -6.05 7.42
C VAL A 101 1.46 -6.08 8.82
N LYS A 102 1.13 -7.26 9.33
CA LYS A 102 0.54 -7.40 10.66
C LYS A 102 1.50 -6.98 11.77
N ARG A 103 2.79 -7.24 11.61
CA ARG A 103 3.80 -6.97 12.63
C ARG A 103 4.24 -5.51 12.64
N TYR A 104 4.48 -4.93 11.48
CA TYR A 104 5.10 -3.61 11.34
C TYR A 104 4.21 -2.57 10.67
N GLY A 105 3.09 -2.97 10.09
CA GLY A 105 2.22 -2.05 9.37
C GLY A 105 1.64 -0.98 10.27
N VAL A 106 1.63 0.25 9.75
CA VAL A 106 1.02 1.40 10.43
C VAL A 106 -0.30 1.68 9.73
N PRO A 107 -1.44 1.58 10.45
CA PRO A 107 -2.74 1.85 9.84
C PRO A 107 -2.85 3.27 9.31
N VAL A 108 -3.56 3.40 8.20
CA VAL A 108 -3.84 4.69 7.58
C VAL A 108 -5.28 5.10 7.82
#